data_7c0f4df4b095a62564089134e82ed7c8
#
_entry.id   7c0f4df4b095a62564089134e82ed7c8
#
_cell.length_a   1.000
_cell.length_b   1.000
_cell.length_c   1.000
_cell.angle_alpha   90.00
_cell.angle_beta   90.00
_cell.angle_gamma   90.00
#
_symmetry.space_group_name_H-M   'P 1'
#
loop_
_entity.id
_entity.type
_entity.pdbx_description
1 polymer ?
#
loop_
_entity_poly.entity_id
_entity_poly.type
_entity_poly.pdbx_seq_one_letter_code
_entity_poly.pdbx_strand_id
1 'polypeptide(L)' 'MKGKDLKEFTKEELLKRKKDTKEELFNLRFQHSTGQLENTARLVHLKKDVAKIETILRQKELNA' A
#
# COMPACT_ATOMS: atom_id res chain seq x y z
N MET A 1 1.32 -12.54 0.81
CA MET A 1 2.15 -13.20 1.73
C MET A 1 1.43 -13.72 2.94
N LYS A 2 1.73 -14.92 3.23
CA LYS A 2 1.09 -15.51 4.32
C LYS A 2 1.89 -15.41 5.52
N GLY A 3 1.58 -15.49 6.56
CA GLY A 3 2.39 -15.68 7.69
C GLY A 3 2.85 -14.45 8.39
N LYS A 4 3.11 -13.38 7.68
CA LYS A 4 3.57 -12.19 8.37
C LYS A 4 2.51 -11.13 8.37
N ASP A 5 2.04 -10.78 9.55
CA ASP A 5 1.07 -9.73 9.72
C ASP A 5 1.76 -8.38 9.57
N LEU A 6 1.06 -7.43 8.98
CA LEU A 6 1.61 -6.08 8.86
C LEU A 6 1.96 -5.47 10.22
N LYS A 7 1.26 -5.90 11.26
CA LYS A 7 1.54 -5.39 12.60
C LYS A 7 2.92 -5.79 13.10
N GLU A 8 3.52 -6.81 12.53
CA GLU A 8 4.85 -7.28 12.93
C GLU A 8 5.96 -6.47 12.28
N PHE A 9 5.64 -5.67 11.28
CA PHE A 9 6.65 -4.85 10.63
C PHE A 9 7.02 -3.67 11.52
N THR A 10 8.28 -3.25 11.41
CA THR A 10 8.70 -2.03 12.09
C THR A 10 8.09 -0.83 11.39
N LYS A 11 8.12 0.32 12.08
CA LYS A 11 7.62 1.54 11.50
C LYS A 11 8.36 1.89 10.21
N GLU A 12 9.68 1.70 10.22
CA GLU A 12 10.48 2.00 9.03
C GLU A 12 10.12 1.09 7.88
N GLU A 13 9.90 -0.19 8.16
CA GLU A 13 9.50 -1.12 7.12
C GLU A 13 8.15 -0.75 6.53
N LEU A 14 7.24 -0.32 7.39
CA LEU A 14 5.92 0.08 6.93
C LEU A 14 5.99 1.34 6.07
N LEU A 15 6.84 2.29 6.45
CA LEU A 15 6.99 3.50 5.66
C LEU A 15 7.55 3.19 4.28
N LYS A 16 8.53 2.31 4.21
CA LYS A 16 9.09 1.91 2.92
C LYS A 16 8.05 1.21 2.08
N ARG A 17 7.29 0.31 2.69
CA ARG A 17 6.27 -0.43 1.97
C ARG A 17 5.18 0.51 1.46
N LYS A 18 4.82 1.49 2.28
CA LYS A 18 3.84 2.48 1.88
C LYS A 18 4.32 3.25 0.65
N LYS A 19 5.58 3.69 0.68
CA LYS A 19 6.14 4.43 -0.43
C LYS A 19 6.14 3.59 -1.70
N ASP A 20 6.63 2.35 -1.60
CA ASP A 20 6.70 1.47 -2.77
C ASP A 20 5.31 1.21 -3.34
N THR A 21 4.35 0.95 -2.47
CA THR A 21 2.99 0.67 -2.92
C THR A 21 2.36 1.88 -3.56
N LYS A 22 2.62 3.07 -3.02
CA LYS A 22 2.08 4.30 -3.61
C LYS A 22 2.68 4.56 -4.98
N GLU A 23 3.96 4.27 -5.16
CA GLU A 23 4.57 4.45 -6.47
C GLU A 23 3.95 3.52 -7.49
N GLU A 24 3.74 2.28 -7.11
CA GLU A 24 3.11 1.31 -8.01
C GLU A 24 1.68 1.74 -8.32
N LEU A 25 0.96 2.19 -7.31
CA LEU A 25 -0.41 2.69 -7.50
C LEU A 25 -0.43 3.87 -8.45
N PHE A 26 0.50 4.79 -8.30
CA PHE A 26 0.58 5.95 -9.16
C PHE A 26 0.82 5.53 -10.60
N ASN A 27 1.75 4.62 -10.81
CA ASN A 27 2.05 4.15 -12.16
C ASN A 27 0.84 3.47 -12.80
N LEU A 28 0.13 2.65 -12.03
CA LEU A 28 -1.04 1.97 -12.53
C LEU A 28 -2.16 2.95 -12.86
N ARG A 29 -2.33 3.97 -12.03
CA ARG A 29 -3.34 4.99 -12.31
C ARG A 29 -3.00 5.77 -13.57
N PHE A 30 -1.73 6.03 -13.79
CA PHE A 30 -1.30 6.68 -15.01
C PHE A 30 -1.61 5.82 -16.23
N GLN A 31 -1.30 4.52 -16.16
CA GLN A 31 -1.61 3.61 -17.26
C GLN A 31 -3.11 3.54 -17.49
N HIS A 32 -3.90 3.56 -16.43
CA HIS A 32 -5.34 3.53 -16.57
C HIS A 32 -5.85 4.76 -17.29
N SER A 33 -5.30 5.92 -16.98
CA SER A 33 -5.74 7.16 -17.61
C SER A 33 -5.38 7.21 -19.08
N THR A 34 -4.37 6.44 -19.51
CA THR A 34 -4.01 6.37 -20.91
C THR A 34 -4.73 5.24 -21.64
N GLY A 35 -5.60 4.51 -20.93
CA GLY A 35 -6.35 3.44 -21.53
C GLY A 35 -5.60 2.14 -21.71
N GLN A 36 -4.43 2.02 -21.08
CA GLN A 36 -3.59 0.84 -21.25
C GLN A 36 -3.81 -0.21 -20.18
N LEU A 37 -4.41 0.18 -19.07
CA LEU A 37 -4.60 -0.74 -17.97
C LEU A 37 -5.80 -1.63 -18.23
N GLU A 38 -5.57 -2.95 -18.14
CA GLU A 38 -6.64 -3.90 -18.37
C GLU A 38 -7.24 -4.46 -17.10
N ASN A 39 -6.49 -4.42 -15.99
CA ASN A 39 -6.93 -5.04 -14.75
C ASN A 39 -7.07 -4.00 -13.65
N THR A 40 -8.30 -3.54 -13.43
CA THR A 40 -8.56 -2.55 -12.39
C THR A 40 -8.58 -3.16 -11.00
N ALA A 41 -8.69 -4.49 -10.88
CA ALA A 41 -8.69 -5.13 -9.57
C ALA A 41 -7.37 -4.88 -8.85
N ARG A 42 -6.27 -4.81 -9.58
CA ARG A 42 -4.98 -4.54 -8.96
C ARG A 42 -4.94 -3.14 -8.35
N LEU A 43 -5.55 -2.18 -9.03
CA LEU A 43 -5.64 -0.83 -8.50
C LEU A 43 -6.37 -0.80 -7.16
N VAL A 44 -7.50 -1.48 -7.09
CA VAL A 44 -8.27 -1.55 -5.86
C VAL A 44 -7.47 -2.23 -4.77
N HIS A 45 -6.78 -3.31 -5.13
CA HIS A 45 -5.97 -4.06 -4.18
C HIS A 45 -4.87 -3.19 -3.58
N LEU A 46 -4.17 -2.43 -4.42
CA LEU A 46 -3.10 -1.56 -3.96
C LEU A 46 -3.63 -0.44 -3.08
N LYS A 47 -4.79 0.11 -3.41
CA LYS A 47 -5.39 1.13 -2.58
C LYS A 47 -5.70 0.60 -1.19
N LYS A 48 -6.20 -0.62 -1.11
CA LYS A 48 -6.50 -1.23 0.17
C LYS A 48 -5.23 -1.48 0.97
N ASP A 49 -4.16 -1.89 0.29
CA ASP A 49 -2.89 -2.12 0.96
C ASP A 49 -2.36 -0.84 1.58
N VAL A 50 -2.40 0.26 0.83
CA VAL A 50 -1.95 1.54 1.35
C VAL A 50 -2.78 1.94 2.56
N ALA A 51 -4.08 1.78 2.49
CA ALA A 51 -4.95 2.14 3.60
C ALA A 51 -4.62 1.33 4.85
N LYS A 52 -4.38 0.04 4.68
CA LYS A 52 -4.03 -0.81 5.81
C LYS A 52 -2.71 -0.38 6.44
N ILE A 53 -1.72 -0.09 5.61
CA ILE A 53 -0.42 0.33 6.09
C ILE A 53 -0.54 1.64 6.85
N GLU A 54 -1.30 2.58 6.32
CA GLU A 54 -1.49 3.87 6.98
C GLU A 54 -2.20 3.71 8.32
N THR A 55 -3.17 2.83 8.37
CA THR A 55 -3.89 2.59 9.62
C THR A 55 -2.95 2.03 10.69
N ILE A 56 -2.12 1.07 10.31
CA ILE A 56 -1.20 0.45 11.25
C ILE A 56 -0.15 1.45 11.70
N LEU A 57 0.35 2.27 10.78
CA LEU A 57 1.31 3.31 11.14
C LEU A 57 0.72 4.28 12.14
N ARG A 58 -0.53 4.68 11.94
CA ARG A 58 -1.20 5.58 12.87
C ARG A 58 -1.34 4.94 14.24
N GLN A 59 -1.69 3.67 14.28
CA GLN A 59 -1.81 2.96 15.55
C GLN A 59 -0.48 2.90 16.27
N LYS A 60 0.59 2.65 15.54
CA LYS A 60 1.91 2.61 16.16
C LYS A 60 2.32 3.97 16.71
N GLU A 61 1.98 5.03 16.02
CA GLU A 61 2.28 6.37 16.51
C GLU A 61 1.50 6.69 17.78
N LEU A 62 0.24 6.26 17.83
CA LEU A 62 -0.58 6.52 19.00
C LEU A 62 -0.12 5.73 20.20
N ASN A 63 0.46 4.56 19.98
CA ASN A 63 0.90 3.69 21.06
C ASN A 63 2.36 3.88 21.43
N ALA A 64 3.06 4.74 20.73
CA ALA A 64 4.50 4.94 20.97
C ALA A 64 4.77 5.76 22.21
#